data_cb6b16b32b8de2374dce21111796d4f7
#
_entry.id   cb6b16b32b8de2374dce21111796d4f7
#
_cell.length_a   1.000
_cell.length_b   1.000
_cell.length_c   1.000
_cell.angle_alpha   90.00
_cell.angle_beta   90.00
_cell.angle_gamma   90.00
#
_symmetry.space_group_name_H-M   'P 1'
#
loop_
_entity.id
_entity.type
_entity.pdbx_description
1 polymer ?
#
loop_
_entity_poly.entity_id
_entity_poly.type
_entity_poly.pdbx_seq_one_letter_code
_entity_poly.pdbx_strand_id
1 'polypeptide(L)'
;MHIAEHDCTLCPRLVSYRDQNWAAFPDWHNGPVQSFGSLGSELLILGLAPGVRGANKTGRPFTGDFAGDLLYLTLSAYGFSSGTYDSSPYDGVELINCRIANAVRCVPPQNKPVGAEIKACAPFLEAEITAMKNLKLILALGTIAHNSALNVFGHRKASFKFGHNQLHAFEQGPSILDSYHCSRYNTNTRRLTTQMFHDVFDRIRRIIPLS
;
A
#
# COMPACT_ATOMS: atom_id res chain seq x y z
N MET A 1 0.29 19.02 -1.47
CA MET A 1 0.98 17.71 -1.38
C MET A 1 1.54 17.38 -2.76
N HIS A 2 2.79 16.92 -2.84
CA HIS A 2 3.39 16.48 -4.10
C HIS A 2 2.84 15.09 -4.48
N ILE A 3 2.18 14.98 -5.64
CA ILE A 3 1.54 13.74 -6.12
C ILE A 3 2.13 13.34 -7.48
N ALA A 4 2.07 12.06 -7.80
CA ALA A 4 2.43 11.58 -9.13
C ALA A 4 1.28 11.91 -10.09
N GLU A 5 1.50 12.87 -10.99
CA GLU A 5 0.53 13.22 -12.04
C GLU A 5 0.33 12.04 -12.99
N HIS A 6 -0.81 12.05 -13.71
CA HIS A 6 -1.19 10.93 -14.58
C HIS A 6 -0.16 10.66 -15.69
N ASP A 7 0.51 11.70 -16.17
CA ASP A 7 1.54 11.69 -17.20
C ASP A 7 2.98 11.64 -16.64
N CYS A 8 3.18 11.31 -15.36
CA CYS A 8 4.49 11.23 -14.71
C CYS A 8 5.51 10.43 -15.54
N THR A 9 6.67 11.04 -15.82
CA THR A 9 7.72 10.51 -16.71
C THR A 9 9.01 10.08 -15.97
N LEU A 10 9.03 10.11 -14.64
CA LEU A 10 10.24 9.88 -13.84
C LEU A 10 10.87 8.48 -14.01
N CYS A 11 10.10 7.49 -14.47
CA CYS A 11 10.52 6.10 -14.59
C CYS A 11 10.32 5.59 -16.03
N PRO A 12 11.30 5.75 -16.96
CA PRO A 12 11.12 5.42 -18.37
C PRO A 12 10.61 4.00 -18.64
N ARG A 13 11.09 2.99 -17.87
CA ARG A 13 10.62 1.59 -17.98
C ARG A 13 9.14 1.45 -17.60
N LEU A 14 8.69 2.15 -16.56
CA LEU A 14 7.29 2.13 -16.15
C LEU A 14 6.40 2.93 -17.10
N VAL A 15 6.91 4.01 -17.66
CA VAL A 15 6.21 4.77 -18.74
C VAL A 15 5.98 3.85 -19.93
N SER A 16 7.03 3.23 -20.46
CA SER A 16 6.91 2.31 -21.61
C SER A 16 5.94 1.15 -21.30
N TYR A 17 5.96 0.60 -20.08
CA TYR A 17 5.03 -0.46 -19.71
C TYR A 17 3.59 0.04 -19.54
N ARG A 18 3.39 1.24 -19.05
CA ARG A 18 2.10 1.93 -19.01
C ARG A 18 1.53 2.13 -20.41
N ASP A 19 2.37 2.59 -21.36
CA ASP A 19 1.96 2.79 -22.77
C ASP A 19 1.54 1.46 -23.43
N GLN A 20 2.24 0.37 -23.15
CA GLN A 20 1.84 -0.99 -23.58
C GLN A 20 0.47 -1.39 -23.01
N ASN A 21 0.23 -1.10 -21.71
CA ASN A 21 -1.07 -1.38 -21.09
C ASN A 21 -2.17 -0.49 -21.67
N TRP A 22 -1.88 0.79 -21.99
CA TRP A 22 -2.81 1.68 -22.68
C TRP A 22 -3.21 1.13 -24.05
N ALA A 23 -2.24 0.68 -24.83
CA ALA A 23 -2.51 0.09 -26.14
C ALA A 23 -3.33 -1.21 -26.07
N ALA A 24 -3.08 -2.05 -25.04
CA ALA A 24 -3.75 -3.33 -24.88
C ALA A 24 -5.13 -3.20 -24.20
N PHE A 25 -5.31 -2.23 -23.31
CA PHE A 25 -6.49 -2.06 -22.46
C PHE A 25 -6.83 -0.57 -22.29
N PRO A 26 -7.35 0.11 -23.35
CA PRO A 26 -7.56 1.56 -23.35
C PRO A 26 -8.57 2.04 -22.28
N ASP A 27 -9.49 1.17 -21.84
CA ASP A 27 -10.52 1.49 -20.85
C ASP A 27 -10.04 1.36 -19.39
N TRP A 28 -8.77 0.92 -19.19
CA TRP A 28 -8.22 0.81 -17.86
C TRP A 28 -7.61 2.13 -17.40
N HIS A 29 -7.41 2.29 -16.09
CA HIS A 29 -6.78 3.48 -15.52
C HIS A 29 -5.38 3.74 -16.10
N ASN A 30 -4.52 2.71 -16.18
CA ASN A 30 -3.17 2.70 -16.77
C ASN A 30 -2.28 3.89 -16.39
N GLY A 31 -2.42 4.43 -15.21
CA GLY A 31 -1.70 5.60 -14.69
C GLY A 31 -1.04 5.35 -13.35
N PRO A 32 -0.36 6.36 -12.79
CA PRO A 32 0.01 6.35 -11.39
C PRO A 32 -1.24 6.23 -10.52
N VAL A 33 -1.30 5.19 -9.68
CA VAL A 33 -2.42 4.94 -8.79
C VAL A 33 -2.30 5.82 -7.55
N GLN A 34 -3.29 6.68 -7.35
CA GLN A 34 -3.35 7.57 -6.19
C GLN A 34 -3.69 6.79 -4.93
N SER A 35 -3.32 7.33 -3.77
CA SER A 35 -3.68 6.73 -2.50
C SER A 35 -5.17 6.90 -2.20
N PHE A 36 -5.72 5.98 -1.42
CA PHE A 36 -7.13 5.94 -1.07
C PHE A 36 -7.32 6.13 0.44
N GLY A 37 -8.29 6.94 0.84
CA GLY A 37 -8.58 7.28 2.23
C GLY A 37 -8.08 8.68 2.64
N SER A 38 -8.45 9.11 3.85
CA SER A 38 -8.19 10.46 4.36
C SER A 38 -6.72 10.67 4.74
N LEU A 39 -6.19 11.88 4.50
CA LEU A 39 -4.89 12.31 5.04
C LEU A 39 -4.94 12.53 6.57
N GLY A 40 -6.13 12.70 7.15
CA GLY A 40 -6.31 12.81 8.60
C GLY A 40 -6.22 11.49 9.36
N SER A 41 -6.05 10.37 8.67
CA SER A 41 -6.01 9.03 9.25
C SER A 41 -4.77 8.77 10.11
N GLU A 42 -4.93 7.91 11.12
CA GLU A 42 -3.85 7.47 12.00
C GLU A 42 -3.08 6.25 11.48
N LEU A 43 -3.69 5.47 10.57
CA LEU A 43 -3.10 4.28 9.96
C LEU A 43 -2.80 4.53 8.48
N LEU A 44 -1.55 4.24 8.06
CA LEU A 44 -1.18 4.12 6.65
C LEU A 44 -0.89 2.65 6.33
N ILE A 45 -1.61 2.08 5.37
CA ILE A 45 -1.31 0.75 4.83
C ILE A 45 -0.48 0.95 3.57
N LEU A 46 0.76 0.48 3.61
CA LEU A 46 1.74 0.68 2.54
C LEU A 46 2.01 -0.62 1.81
N GLY A 47 1.64 -0.66 0.53
CA GLY A 47 1.96 -1.76 -0.38
C GLY A 47 3.20 -1.50 -1.23
N LEU A 48 3.47 -2.44 -2.15
CA LEU A 48 4.61 -2.39 -3.06
C LEU A 48 4.33 -1.47 -4.25
N ALA A 49 3.39 -1.87 -5.10
CA ALA A 49 3.05 -1.25 -6.37
C ALA A 49 1.69 -1.79 -6.88
N PRO A 50 1.02 -1.11 -7.82
CA PRO A 50 -0.19 -1.62 -8.46
C PRO A 50 0.04 -2.95 -9.17
N GLY A 51 -0.92 -3.88 -9.04
CA GLY A 51 -1.01 -5.08 -9.89
C GLY A 51 -1.65 -4.74 -11.24
N VAL A 52 -1.26 -5.45 -12.31
CA VAL A 52 -1.74 -5.18 -13.69
C VAL A 52 -3.26 -5.23 -13.78
N ARG A 53 -3.87 -6.35 -13.34
CA ARG A 53 -5.32 -6.57 -13.40
C ARG A 53 -6.08 -6.04 -12.18
N GLY A 54 -5.35 -5.56 -11.16
CA GLY A 54 -5.87 -4.93 -9.96
C GLY A 54 -5.87 -3.41 -10.07
N ALA A 55 -5.07 -2.75 -9.24
CA ALA A 55 -5.07 -1.30 -9.13
C ALA A 55 -4.68 -0.55 -10.44
N ASN A 56 -3.87 -1.15 -11.33
CA ASN A 56 -3.61 -0.55 -12.64
C ASN A 56 -4.86 -0.51 -13.53
N LYS A 57 -5.74 -1.51 -13.42
CA LYS A 57 -7.03 -1.52 -14.12
C LYS A 57 -8.00 -0.52 -13.48
N THR A 58 -8.11 -0.53 -12.15
CA THR A 58 -9.19 0.13 -11.42
C THR A 58 -8.88 1.55 -10.99
N GLY A 59 -7.61 1.93 -10.87
CA GLY A 59 -7.18 3.22 -10.32
C GLY A 59 -7.25 3.32 -8.79
N ARG A 60 -7.78 2.31 -8.08
CA ARG A 60 -7.84 2.25 -6.62
C ARG A 60 -6.87 1.21 -6.06
N PRO A 61 -6.01 1.53 -5.06
CA PRO A 61 -5.07 0.59 -4.48
C PRO A 61 -5.75 -0.69 -4.00
N PHE A 62 -5.12 -1.84 -4.19
CA PHE A 62 -5.61 -3.15 -3.76
C PHE A 62 -7.05 -3.46 -4.24
N THR A 63 -7.44 -3.01 -5.43
CA THR A 63 -8.79 -3.22 -5.94
C THR A 63 -8.76 -4.02 -7.24
N GLY A 64 -9.52 -5.11 -7.28
CA GLY A 64 -9.66 -5.97 -8.45
C GLY A 64 -8.64 -7.12 -8.53
N ASP A 65 -7.94 -7.41 -7.44
CA ASP A 65 -7.06 -8.57 -7.35
C ASP A 65 -7.19 -9.28 -5.98
N PHE A 66 -6.64 -10.49 -5.88
CA PHE A 66 -6.73 -11.33 -4.67
C PHE A 66 -6.18 -10.66 -3.40
N ALA A 67 -5.18 -9.80 -3.52
CA ALA A 67 -4.63 -9.11 -2.36
C ALA A 67 -5.64 -8.12 -1.77
N GLY A 68 -6.44 -7.52 -2.64
CA GLY A 68 -7.54 -6.64 -2.25
C GLY A 68 -8.64 -7.38 -1.52
N ASP A 69 -9.04 -8.57 -1.99
CA ASP A 69 -10.09 -9.37 -1.34
C ASP A 69 -9.77 -9.59 0.14
N LEU A 70 -8.57 -10.11 0.45
CA LEU A 70 -8.16 -10.33 1.84
C LEU A 70 -8.03 -9.02 2.62
N LEU A 71 -7.45 -7.97 2.02
CA LEU A 71 -7.24 -6.70 2.70
C LEU A 71 -8.56 -6.03 3.06
N TYR A 72 -9.46 -5.81 2.09
CA TYR A 72 -10.72 -5.09 2.33
C TYR A 72 -11.68 -5.87 3.24
N LEU A 73 -11.75 -7.21 3.14
CA LEU A 73 -12.50 -8.03 4.09
C LEU A 73 -11.97 -7.87 5.51
N THR A 74 -10.64 -7.83 5.67
CA THR A 74 -10.04 -7.61 6.99
C THR A 74 -10.29 -6.19 7.49
N LEU A 75 -10.17 -5.17 6.64
CA LEU A 75 -10.48 -3.79 7.01
C LEU A 75 -11.92 -3.65 7.52
N SER A 76 -12.88 -4.25 6.83
CA SER A 76 -14.27 -4.26 7.25
C SER A 76 -14.46 -4.97 8.60
N ALA A 77 -13.88 -6.17 8.76
CA ALA A 77 -13.98 -6.94 10.01
C ALA A 77 -13.38 -6.21 11.22
N TYR A 78 -12.38 -5.37 10.99
CA TYR A 78 -11.72 -4.59 12.04
C TYR A 78 -12.21 -3.12 12.11
N GLY A 79 -13.30 -2.76 11.40
CA GLY A 79 -13.90 -1.42 11.45
C GLY A 79 -13.03 -0.30 10.86
N PHE A 80 -12.14 -0.62 9.92
CA PHE A 80 -11.35 0.34 9.15
C PHE A 80 -11.97 0.67 7.79
N SER A 81 -13.10 0.08 7.46
CA SER A 81 -13.90 0.45 6.29
C SER A 81 -15.38 0.26 6.52
N SER A 82 -16.21 1.02 5.79
CA SER A 82 -17.65 0.85 5.63
C SER A 82 -17.97 0.55 4.17
N GLY A 83 -19.22 0.15 3.90
CA GLY A 83 -19.64 -0.31 2.57
C GLY A 83 -19.26 -1.78 2.32
N THR A 84 -19.59 -2.27 1.13
CA THR A 84 -19.33 -3.66 0.73
C THR A 84 -18.33 -3.69 -0.41
N TYR A 85 -17.17 -4.30 -0.19
CA TYR A 85 -16.16 -4.47 -1.23
C TYR A 85 -16.61 -5.49 -2.28
N ASP A 86 -16.61 -5.09 -3.54
CA ASP A 86 -16.94 -5.95 -4.69
C ASP A 86 -15.90 -5.92 -5.82
N SER A 87 -14.66 -5.57 -5.49
CA SER A 87 -13.53 -5.47 -6.44
C SER A 87 -13.67 -4.35 -7.48
N SER A 88 -14.56 -3.39 -7.25
CA SER A 88 -14.82 -2.22 -8.10
C SER A 88 -14.34 -0.93 -7.40
N PRO A 89 -13.80 0.05 -8.12
CA PRO A 89 -13.51 1.36 -7.53
C PRO A 89 -14.78 2.16 -7.21
N TYR A 90 -15.95 1.69 -7.66
CA TYR A 90 -17.27 2.33 -7.51
C TYR A 90 -18.18 1.58 -6.54
N ASP A 91 -17.64 0.70 -5.70
CA ASP A 91 -18.40 -0.17 -4.78
C ASP A 91 -18.91 0.54 -3.50
N GLY A 92 -18.67 1.84 -3.39
CA GLY A 92 -19.09 2.62 -2.23
C GLY A 92 -18.29 2.35 -0.96
N VAL A 93 -17.17 1.62 -1.03
CA VAL A 93 -16.29 1.44 0.13
C VAL A 93 -15.65 2.76 0.53
N GLU A 94 -15.78 3.11 1.80
CA GLU A 94 -15.08 4.22 2.43
C GLU A 94 -14.13 3.72 3.50
N LEU A 95 -12.94 4.31 3.60
CA LEU A 95 -11.96 3.96 4.64
C LEU A 95 -12.16 4.82 5.88
N ILE A 96 -12.12 4.18 7.05
CA ILE A 96 -12.32 4.78 8.36
C ILE A 96 -10.97 4.80 9.09
N ASN A 97 -10.45 5.99 9.37
CA ASN A 97 -9.18 6.21 10.09
C ASN A 97 -7.99 5.42 9.54
N CYS A 98 -8.05 5.04 8.27
CA CYS A 98 -6.91 4.43 7.56
C CYS A 98 -6.79 4.99 6.14
N ARG A 99 -5.59 4.87 5.58
CA ARG A 99 -5.24 5.27 4.22
C ARG A 99 -4.40 4.17 3.59
N ILE A 100 -4.61 3.92 2.29
CA ILE A 100 -3.87 2.90 1.55
C ILE A 100 -3.02 3.57 0.48
N ALA A 101 -1.74 3.23 0.42
CA ALA A 101 -0.78 3.73 -0.55
C ALA A 101 0.14 2.61 -1.07
N ASN A 102 0.88 2.90 -2.13
CA ASN A 102 1.96 2.05 -2.61
C ASN A 102 3.29 2.82 -2.64
N ALA A 103 4.39 2.13 -2.39
CA ALA A 103 5.74 2.68 -2.47
C ALA A 103 6.10 3.13 -3.90
N VAL A 104 5.58 2.43 -4.92
CA VAL A 104 5.67 2.80 -6.33
C VAL A 104 4.27 2.98 -6.89
N ARG A 105 3.99 4.12 -7.53
CA ARG A 105 2.64 4.49 -7.96
C ARG A 105 2.21 3.83 -9.26
N CYS A 106 3.14 3.45 -10.12
CA CYS A 106 2.87 2.82 -11.41
C CYS A 106 3.07 1.32 -11.35
N VAL A 107 2.30 0.58 -12.16
CA VAL A 107 2.45 -0.86 -12.30
C VAL A 107 3.82 -1.22 -12.90
N PRO A 108 4.63 -2.07 -12.25
CA PRO A 108 5.88 -2.54 -12.83
C PRO A 108 5.69 -3.87 -13.59
N PRO A 109 6.48 -4.14 -14.64
CA PRO A 109 6.51 -5.46 -15.25
C PRO A 109 6.73 -6.55 -14.21
N GLN A 110 5.96 -7.66 -14.32
CA GLN A 110 6.02 -8.83 -13.42
C GLN A 110 5.80 -8.48 -11.92
N ASN A 111 5.15 -7.36 -11.61
CA ASN A 111 4.99 -6.84 -10.25
C ASN A 111 6.33 -6.64 -9.50
N LYS A 112 7.42 -6.34 -10.23
CA LYS A 112 8.78 -6.18 -9.69
C LYS A 112 9.34 -4.80 -10.03
N PRO A 113 9.16 -3.78 -9.19
CA PRO A 113 9.85 -2.51 -9.36
C PRO A 113 11.35 -2.68 -9.11
N VAL A 114 12.16 -1.90 -9.81
CA VAL A 114 13.61 -1.84 -9.56
C VAL A 114 13.96 -0.73 -8.58
N GLY A 115 15.16 -0.78 -8.00
CA GLY A 115 15.58 0.19 -6.97
C GLY A 115 15.53 1.65 -7.43
N ALA A 116 15.84 1.91 -8.70
CA ALA A 116 15.75 3.27 -9.28
C ALA A 116 14.31 3.79 -9.29
N GLU A 117 13.32 2.96 -9.57
CA GLU A 117 11.91 3.33 -9.59
C GLU A 117 11.36 3.59 -8.18
N ILE A 118 11.77 2.77 -7.21
CA ILE A 118 11.44 2.99 -5.80
C ILE A 118 12.02 4.32 -5.34
N LYS A 119 13.27 4.62 -5.69
CA LYS A 119 13.93 5.89 -5.36
C LYS A 119 13.25 7.09 -6.03
N ALA A 120 12.91 6.98 -7.32
CA ALA A 120 12.24 8.05 -8.08
C ALA A 120 10.82 8.34 -7.54
N CYS A 121 10.13 7.32 -7.03
CA CYS A 121 8.79 7.44 -6.46
C CYS A 121 8.77 7.87 -4.98
N ALA A 122 9.90 7.76 -4.26
CA ALA A 122 9.99 8.05 -2.83
C ALA A 122 9.52 9.47 -2.43
N PRO A 123 9.78 10.55 -3.20
CA PRO A 123 9.30 11.89 -2.85
C PRO A 123 7.78 12.01 -2.73
N PHE A 124 7.01 11.21 -3.48
CA PHE A 124 5.55 11.20 -3.38
C PHE A 124 5.08 10.55 -2.07
N LEU A 125 5.74 9.47 -1.66
CA LEU A 125 5.46 8.81 -0.38
C LEU A 125 5.85 9.70 0.80
N GLU A 126 6.99 10.36 0.74
CA GLU A 126 7.47 11.31 1.75
C GLU A 126 6.50 12.48 1.91
N ALA A 127 6.06 13.10 0.81
CA ALA A 127 5.08 14.18 0.83
C ALA A 127 3.74 13.74 1.43
N GLU A 128 3.31 12.52 1.15
CA GLU A 128 2.09 11.95 1.69
C GLU A 128 2.19 11.70 3.20
N ILE A 129 3.24 11.04 3.66
CA ILE A 129 3.48 10.78 5.09
C ILE A 129 3.59 12.10 5.85
N THR A 130 4.29 13.09 5.28
CA THR A 130 4.42 14.44 5.88
C THR A 130 3.06 15.16 6.00
N ALA A 131 2.15 14.92 5.05
CA ALA A 131 0.81 15.49 5.08
C ALA A 131 -0.13 14.80 6.09
N MET A 132 0.13 13.55 6.48
CA MET A 132 -0.65 12.78 7.45
C MET A 132 -0.29 13.17 8.89
N LYS A 133 -0.80 14.30 9.38
CA LYS A 133 -0.41 14.88 10.69
C LYS A 133 -0.80 14.01 11.90
N ASN A 134 -1.79 13.13 11.75
CA ASN A 134 -2.26 12.24 12.81
C ASN A 134 -1.67 10.82 12.71
N LEU A 135 -0.75 10.58 11.77
CA LEU A 135 -0.20 9.24 11.51
C LEU A 135 0.49 8.68 12.76
N LYS A 136 0.00 7.54 13.26
CA LYS A 136 0.56 6.81 14.40
C LYS A 136 1.28 5.53 13.97
N LEU A 137 0.79 4.90 12.90
CA LEU A 137 1.25 3.57 12.50
C LEU A 137 1.27 3.40 10.98
N ILE A 138 2.33 2.82 10.47
CA ILE A 138 2.44 2.34 9.09
C ILE A 138 2.41 0.82 9.10
N LEU A 139 1.39 0.21 8.49
CA LEU A 139 1.37 -1.22 8.19
C LEU A 139 2.13 -1.44 6.87
N ALA A 140 3.32 -2.02 6.94
CA ALA A 140 4.14 -2.32 5.77
C ALA A 140 3.86 -3.74 5.25
N LEU A 141 3.25 -3.83 4.07
CA LEU A 141 2.92 -5.10 3.41
C LEU A 141 4.11 -5.59 2.55
N GLY A 142 5.05 -6.27 3.19
CA GLY A 142 6.25 -6.84 2.59
C GLY A 142 7.50 -5.97 2.72
N THR A 143 8.65 -6.58 2.43
CA THR A 143 9.98 -5.99 2.67
C THR A 143 10.23 -4.68 1.92
N ILE A 144 9.68 -4.50 0.71
CA ILE A 144 9.90 -3.25 -0.04
C ILE A 144 9.11 -2.11 0.58
N ALA A 145 7.87 -2.35 1.01
CA ALA A 145 7.07 -1.36 1.73
C ALA A 145 7.73 -0.94 3.05
N HIS A 146 8.20 -1.91 3.85
CA HIS A 146 8.98 -1.69 5.05
C HIS A 146 10.22 -0.82 4.80
N ASN A 147 11.05 -1.21 3.82
CA ASN A 147 12.25 -0.47 3.47
C ASN A 147 11.96 0.95 2.95
N SER A 148 10.84 1.14 2.26
CA SER A 148 10.41 2.44 1.77
C SER A 148 9.98 3.35 2.91
N ALA A 149 9.23 2.81 3.88
CA ALA A 149 8.87 3.54 5.10
C ALA A 149 10.11 3.95 5.91
N LEU A 150 11.05 3.03 6.15
CA LEU A 150 12.32 3.34 6.84
C LEU A 150 13.11 4.46 6.14
N ASN A 151 13.16 4.43 4.80
CA ASN A 151 13.88 5.45 4.04
C ASN A 151 13.29 6.85 4.21
N VAL A 152 11.95 6.99 4.28
CA VAL A 152 11.28 8.28 4.51
C VAL A 152 11.74 8.93 5.83
N PHE A 153 11.94 8.11 6.86
CA PHE A 153 12.40 8.59 8.17
C PHE A 153 13.92 8.59 8.35
N GLY A 154 14.68 8.28 7.29
CA GLY A 154 16.15 8.23 7.35
C GLY A 154 16.72 7.09 8.20
N HIS A 155 15.92 6.07 8.53
CA HIS A 155 16.36 4.95 9.34
C HIS A 155 17.24 3.96 8.56
N ARG A 156 18.27 3.41 9.22
CA ARG A 156 19.15 2.40 8.64
C ARG A 156 18.41 1.05 8.58
N LYS A 157 18.20 0.52 7.39
CA LYS A 157 17.53 -0.78 7.16
C LYS A 157 18.16 -1.95 7.94
N ALA A 158 19.49 -1.93 8.11
CA ALA A 158 20.21 -2.97 8.85
C ALA A 158 19.83 -3.03 10.34
N SER A 159 19.36 -1.92 10.91
CA SER A 159 18.97 -1.82 12.32
C SER A 159 17.52 -2.30 12.57
N PHE A 160 16.70 -2.35 11.53
CA PHE A 160 15.28 -2.70 11.61
C PHE A 160 14.98 -3.79 10.58
N LYS A 161 15.14 -5.05 10.98
CA LYS A 161 14.93 -6.19 10.07
C LYS A 161 13.44 -6.45 9.90
N PHE A 162 12.99 -6.59 8.65
CA PHE A 162 11.63 -7.00 8.34
C PHE A 162 11.28 -8.36 8.97
N GLY A 163 10.13 -8.44 9.61
CA GLY A 163 9.57 -9.68 10.16
C GLY A 163 8.05 -9.60 10.24
N HIS A 164 7.35 -10.69 9.89
CA HIS A 164 5.90 -10.72 10.00
C HIS A 164 5.44 -10.44 11.44
N ASN A 165 4.45 -9.55 11.60
CA ASN A 165 3.93 -9.05 12.87
C ASN A 165 5.01 -8.40 13.77
N GLN A 166 6.11 -7.90 13.18
CA GLN A 166 7.17 -7.20 13.89
C GLN A 166 6.84 -5.70 13.97
N LEU A 167 6.78 -5.16 15.18
CA LEU A 167 6.62 -3.72 15.44
C LEU A 167 7.99 -3.07 15.63
N HIS A 168 8.22 -1.99 14.91
CA HIS A 168 9.37 -1.10 15.05
C HIS A 168 8.86 0.24 15.60
N ALA A 169 9.13 0.50 16.86
CA ALA A 169 8.81 1.77 17.50
C ALA A 169 10.02 2.71 17.46
N PHE A 170 9.77 3.99 17.24
CA PHE A 170 10.80 5.03 17.18
C PHE A 170 10.53 6.08 18.26
N GLU A 171 11.56 6.78 18.69
CA GLU A 171 11.43 7.88 19.67
C GLU A 171 10.57 9.03 19.13
N GLN A 172 10.60 9.23 17.82
CA GLN A 172 9.81 10.25 17.13
C GLN A 172 9.20 9.67 15.85
N GLY A 173 7.98 10.14 15.51
CA GLY A 173 7.25 9.72 14.32
C GLY A 173 6.41 8.45 14.53
N PRO A 174 5.75 7.96 13.47
CA PRO A 174 4.89 6.79 13.53
C PRO A 174 5.71 5.51 13.66
N SER A 175 5.16 4.51 14.36
CA SER A 175 5.72 3.15 14.35
C SER A 175 5.50 2.46 13.01
N ILE A 176 6.30 1.44 12.70
CA ILE A 176 6.11 0.56 11.53
C ILE A 176 5.78 -0.84 12.03
N LEU A 177 4.68 -1.41 11.56
CA LEU A 177 4.28 -2.79 11.79
C LEU A 177 4.39 -3.56 10.49
N ASP A 178 5.14 -4.64 10.49
CA ASP A 178 5.37 -5.44 9.29
C ASP A 178 4.34 -6.57 9.15
N SER A 179 3.92 -6.82 7.92
CA SER A 179 3.20 -8.04 7.55
C SER A 179 3.77 -8.64 6.27
N TYR A 180 3.73 -9.96 6.15
CA TYR A 180 3.84 -10.55 4.82
C TYR A 180 2.73 -9.98 3.92
N HIS A 181 3.05 -9.80 2.64
CA HIS A 181 2.09 -9.27 1.68
C HIS A 181 0.92 -10.24 1.49
N CYS A 182 -0.31 -9.72 1.48
CA CYS A 182 -1.56 -10.49 1.31
C CYS A 182 -1.79 -11.00 -0.13
N SER A 183 -0.72 -11.27 -0.89
CA SER A 183 -0.77 -11.78 -2.26
C SER A 183 -1.22 -13.24 -2.32
N ARG A 184 -1.82 -13.62 -3.46
CA ARG A 184 -2.19 -15.02 -3.75
C ARG A 184 -1.03 -15.99 -3.55
N TYR A 185 0.20 -15.60 -3.91
CA TYR A 185 1.38 -16.43 -3.72
C TYR A 185 1.61 -16.76 -2.24
N ASN A 186 1.62 -15.75 -1.36
CA ASN A 186 1.86 -15.96 0.07
C ASN A 186 0.72 -16.73 0.75
N THR A 187 -0.53 -16.55 0.32
CA THR A 187 -1.68 -17.27 0.88
C THR A 187 -1.71 -18.73 0.39
N ASN A 188 -1.47 -18.99 -0.89
CA ASN A 188 -1.44 -20.34 -1.44
C ASN A 188 -0.27 -21.17 -0.88
N THR A 189 0.87 -20.55 -0.62
CA THR A 189 2.04 -21.21 -0.01
C THR A 189 1.95 -21.27 1.52
N ARG A 190 0.86 -20.80 2.12
CA ARG A 190 0.64 -20.70 3.57
C ARG A 190 1.71 -19.87 4.30
N ARG A 191 2.48 -19.05 3.57
CA ARG A 191 3.39 -18.08 4.18
C ARG A 191 2.63 -17.01 4.97
N LEU A 192 1.42 -16.66 4.50
CA LEU A 192 0.46 -15.84 5.21
C LEU A 192 -0.89 -16.57 5.23
N THR A 193 -1.43 -16.84 6.41
CA THR A 193 -2.81 -17.30 6.59
C THR A 193 -3.71 -16.11 6.95
N THR A 194 -5.04 -16.29 6.78
CA THR A 194 -6.01 -15.28 7.23
C THR A 194 -5.85 -14.97 8.72
N GLN A 195 -5.67 -15.99 9.56
CA GLN A 195 -5.46 -15.81 11.00
C GLN A 195 -4.20 -14.98 11.28
N MET A 196 -3.07 -15.30 10.66
CA MET A 196 -1.84 -14.51 10.81
C MET A 196 -2.05 -13.04 10.41
N PHE A 197 -2.88 -12.78 9.38
CA PHE A 197 -3.18 -11.42 8.97
C PHE A 197 -4.10 -10.71 9.98
N HIS A 198 -5.08 -11.43 10.54
CA HIS A 198 -5.92 -10.94 11.63
C HIS A 198 -5.10 -10.62 12.89
N ASP A 199 -4.13 -11.44 13.28
CA ASP A 199 -3.24 -11.19 14.43
C ASP A 199 -2.48 -9.86 14.28
N VAL A 200 -2.13 -9.46 13.03
CA VAL A 200 -1.55 -8.14 12.75
C VAL A 200 -2.58 -7.03 13.02
N PHE A 201 -3.83 -7.22 12.61
CA PHE A 201 -4.90 -6.23 12.82
C PHE A 201 -5.34 -6.15 14.29
N ASP A 202 -5.29 -7.24 15.04
CA ASP A 202 -5.45 -7.23 16.50
C ASP A 202 -4.41 -6.32 17.17
N ARG A 203 -3.17 -6.38 16.69
CA ARG A 203 -2.10 -5.51 17.18
C ARG A 203 -2.33 -4.05 16.78
N ILE A 204 -2.79 -3.79 15.54
CA ILE A 204 -3.15 -2.44 15.09
C ILE A 204 -4.24 -1.87 16.00
N ARG A 205 -5.27 -2.65 16.36
CA ARG A 205 -6.36 -2.17 17.23
C ARG A 205 -5.94 -1.86 18.67
N ARG A 206 -4.87 -2.48 19.17
CA ARG A 206 -4.27 -2.09 20.48
C ARG A 206 -3.56 -0.73 20.40
N ILE A 207 -3.06 -0.33 19.22
CA ILE A 207 -2.37 0.95 18.99
C ILE A 207 -3.37 2.04 18.59
N ILE A 208 -4.35 1.67 17.75
CA ILE A 208 -5.40 2.55 17.21
C ILE A 208 -6.75 1.92 17.57
N PRO A 209 -7.33 2.23 18.75
CA PRO A 209 -8.61 1.70 19.17
C PRO A 209 -9.76 2.15 18.24
N LEU A 210 -10.90 1.49 18.34
CA LEU A 210 -12.15 2.01 17.76
C LEU A 210 -12.49 3.32 18.48
N SER A 211 -12.76 4.36 17.72
CA SER A 211 -13.30 5.64 18.22
C SER A 211 -14.78 5.52 18.49
#